data_1a6449d30266f8506b566c5f39a9cc02
#
_entry.id   1a6449d30266f8506b566c5f39a9cc02
#
_cell.length_a   1.000
_cell.length_b   1.000
_cell.length_c   1.000
_cell.angle_alpha   90.00
_cell.angle_beta   90.00
_cell.angle_gamma   90.00
#
_symmetry.space_group_name_H-M   'P 1'
#
loop_
_entity.id
_entity.type
_entity.pdbx_description
1 polymer ?
#
loop_
_entity_poly.entity_id
_entity_poly.type
_entity_poly.pdbx_seq_one_letter_code
_entity_poly.pdbx_strand_id
1 'polypeptide(L)'
;MDSLGYTPLKGRRDESVSAEGTISSEWRPLFESVGRHGSSVLVDWRNVAARISRERGLAYRPASLDESDFEAGWTLDPIPWIYSAKNWEVLEEGVAQRTKLYEMILRDAYGEQRMLREKLLPAEILLGHPGFVRPLHDLTPGDSVVGLGISAFDIARDGSGQPFVVNDRFDHPFGLGLALENRTVVNKVLPRLFRRCGVRRIGQFFTDWFDYLTRRAQSGGDNPLVVIVDSAAEYEDSEISFLANYCGILRVHPADLTVRQGQVWIKSLSRLIPVNVIWKTMPGGEIDSLEREVRGVPGIAGLFEVMRMGGVTLASHPGCEVLQSPGFYPFLPKLCREFLGEELKVPPVASWWCGSPSALSHVLANLSSMVI
;
A
#
# COMPACT_ATOMS: atom_id res chain seq x y z
N MET A 1 1.32 5.37 37.96
CA MET A 1 0.22 5.69 37.06
C MET A 1 -0.47 7.00 37.37
N ASP A 2 -0.63 7.33 38.66
CA ASP A 2 -1.36 8.52 39.10
C ASP A 2 -0.79 9.87 38.60
N SER A 3 0.47 9.91 38.23
CA SER A 3 1.12 11.17 37.78
C SER A 3 0.78 11.63 36.37
N LEU A 4 0.18 10.78 35.53
CA LEU A 4 -0.11 11.10 34.14
C LEU A 4 -1.61 11.26 33.82
N GLY A 5 -2.50 10.88 34.77
CA GLY A 5 -3.95 10.94 34.56
C GLY A 5 -4.47 10.02 33.45
N TYR A 6 -3.65 9.07 32.97
CA TYR A 6 -4.05 8.15 31.91
C TYR A 6 -4.88 6.99 32.47
N THR A 7 -6.06 6.80 31.89
CA THR A 7 -6.97 5.70 32.27
C THR A 7 -7.38 4.95 31.00
N PRO A 8 -7.11 3.63 30.91
CA PRO A 8 -7.56 2.80 29.80
C PRO A 8 -9.08 2.83 29.63
N LEU A 9 -9.56 2.74 28.41
CA LEU A 9 -10.99 2.65 28.12
C LEU A 9 -11.55 1.31 28.62
N LYS A 10 -12.63 1.38 29.41
CA LYS A 10 -13.28 0.18 29.95
C LYS A 10 -13.83 -0.70 28.81
N GLY A 11 -13.59 -2.01 28.94
CA GLY A 11 -14.10 -3.01 27.97
C GLY A 11 -13.40 -3.01 26.62
N ARG A 12 -12.30 -2.27 26.46
CA ARG A 12 -11.44 -2.32 25.29
C ARG A 12 -10.02 -2.72 25.67
N ARG A 13 -9.34 -3.41 24.77
CA ARG A 13 -7.92 -3.69 24.93
C ARG A 13 -7.14 -2.39 24.82
N ASP A 14 -6.24 -2.17 25.76
CA ASP A 14 -5.24 -1.11 25.72
C ASP A 14 -3.87 -1.74 25.44
N GLU A 15 -3.12 -1.22 24.48
CA GLU A 15 -1.81 -1.78 24.11
C GLU A 15 -0.69 -1.29 25.02
N SER A 16 -0.88 -0.14 25.64
CA SER A 16 0.11 0.48 26.51
C SER A 16 0.04 -0.01 27.95
N VAL A 17 -1.17 -0.42 28.41
CA VAL A 17 -1.45 -0.77 29.80
C VAL A 17 -2.29 -2.04 29.85
N SER A 18 -1.86 -3.01 30.67
CA SER A 18 -2.63 -4.25 30.91
C SER A 18 -3.89 -3.98 31.72
N ALA A 19 -4.81 -4.96 31.76
CA ALA A 19 -6.02 -4.88 32.57
C ALA A 19 -5.74 -4.66 34.07
N GLU A 20 -4.58 -5.15 34.55
CA GLU A 20 -4.10 -5.00 35.93
C GLU A 20 -3.39 -3.65 36.19
N GLY A 21 -3.37 -2.78 35.17
CA GLY A 21 -2.75 -1.46 35.28
C GLY A 21 -1.24 -1.44 35.12
N THR A 22 -0.63 -2.50 34.58
CA THR A 22 0.82 -2.56 34.32
C THR A 22 1.16 -2.00 32.94
N ILE A 23 2.10 -1.05 32.86
CA ILE A 23 2.60 -0.49 31.60
C ILE A 23 3.44 -1.56 30.90
N SER A 24 3.11 -1.84 29.62
CA SER A 24 3.88 -2.77 28.80
C SER A 24 5.31 -2.27 28.56
N SER A 25 6.25 -3.20 28.40
CA SER A 25 7.69 -2.90 28.28
C SER A 25 8.00 -1.94 27.14
N GLU A 26 7.30 -2.09 26.04
CA GLU A 26 7.48 -1.30 24.81
C GLU A 26 7.06 0.17 25.00
N TRP A 27 6.02 0.41 25.80
CA TRP A 27 5.46 1.74 26.07
C TRP A 27 6.14 2.47 27.23
N ARG A 28 6.82 1.73 28.11
CA ARG A 28 7.47 2.28 29.30
C ARG A 28 8.38 3.49 29.01
N PRO A 29 9.25 3.48 27.96
CA PRO A 29 10.11 4.63 27.67
C PRO A 29 9.32 5.91 27.37
N LEU A 30 8.16 5.79 26.71
CA LEU A 30 7.28 6.93 26.42
C LEU A 30 6.64 7.46 27.69
N PHE A 31 6.03 6.59 28.52
CA PHE A 31 5.43 6.99 29.80
C PHE A 31 6.43 7.64 30.73
N GLU A 32 7.65 7.12 30.84
CA GLU A 32 8.73 7.75 31.62
C GLU A 32 9.13 9.12 31.06
N SER A 33 9.09 9.30 29.75
CA SER A 33 9.38 10.60 29.12
C SER A 33 8.31 11.63 29.45
N VAL A 34 7.03 11.25 29.32
CA VAL A 34 5.90 12.13 29.68
C VAL A 34 5.91 12.42 31.19
N GLY A 35 6.12 11.40 32.04
CA GLY A 35 6.15 11.57 33.50
C GLY A 35 7.22 12.53 33.99
N ARG A 36 8.38 12.60 33.31
CA ARG A 36 9.45 13.56 33.65
C ARG A 36 9.14 15.00 33.29
N HIS A 37 8.33 15.24 32.26
CA HIS A 37 8.06 16.58 31.73
C HIS A 37 6.65 17.10 32.07
N GLY A 38 5.78 16.22 32.60
CA GLY A 38 4.35 16.49 32.80
C GLY A 38 3.52 16.32 31.53
N SER A 39 2.20 16.24 31.68
CA SER A 39 1.27 16.01 30.56
C SER A 39 1.23 17.17 29.54
N SER A 40 1.61 18.39 29.92
CA SER A 40 1.72 19.55 29.02
C SER A 40 2.68 19.31 27.86
N VAL A 41 3.68 18.46 28.03
CA VAL A 41 4.65 18.12 26.97
C VAL A 41 3.97 17.52 25.74
N LEU A 42 2.82 16.84 25.89
CA LEU A 42 2.07 16.29 24.77
C LEU A 42 1.52 17.37 23.85
N VAL A 43 1.10 18.51 24.43
CA VAL A 43 0.66 19.69 23.67
C VAL A 43 1.84 20.30 22.93
N ASP A 44 3.00 20.40 23.57
CA ASP A 44 4.21 20.92 22.93
C ASP A 44 4.63 20.02 21.76
N TRP A 45 4.65 18.70 21.94
CA TRP A 45 4.97 17.76 20.86
C TRP A 45 4.00 17.89 19.69
N ARG A 46 2.69 17.98 19.95
CA ARG A 46 1.68 18.20 18.91
C ARG A 46 1.93 19.50 18.14
N ASN A 47 2.19 20.61 18.84
CA ASN A 47 2.44 21.91 18.22
C ASN A 47 3.71 21.88 17.38
N VAL A 48 4.78 21.25 17.86
CA VAL A 48 6.03 21.08 17.10
C VAL A 48 5.81 20.18 15.88
N ALA A 49 5.10 19.07 16.02
CA ALA A 49 4.77 18.18 14.91
C ALA A 49 3.98 18.93 13.82
N ALA A 50 2.91 19.64 14.21
CA ALA A 50 2.09 20.41 13.29
C ALA A 50 2.87 21.50 12.56
N ARG A 51 3.79 22.20 13.26
CA ARG A 51 4.67 23.19 12.65
C ARG A 51 5.60 22.55 11.62
N ILE A 52 6.29 21.46 11.98
CA ILE A 52 7.21 20.77 11.08
C ILE A 52 6.47 20.24 9.85
N SER A 53 5.29 19.63 10.01
CA SER A 53 4.48 19.12 8.90
C SER A 53 4.10 20.24 7.91
N ARG A 54 3.69 21.40 8.40
CA ARG A 54 3.41 22.57 7.55
C ARG A 54 4.65 23.12 6.84
N GLU A 55 5.77 23.25 7.56
CA GLU A 55 7.05 23.73 6.99
C GLU A 55 7.56 22.79 5.88
N ARG A 56 7.21 21.52 5.93
CA ARG A 56 7.58 20.51 4.92
C ARG A 56 6.56 20.36 3.79
N GLY A 57 5.46 21.11 3.83
CA GLY A 57 4.44 21.05 2.80
C GLY A 57 3.66 19.74 2.75
N LEU A 58 3.60 19.02 3.87
CA LEU A 58 2.80 17.79 3.96
C LEU A 58 1.32 18.15 3.90
N ALA A 59 0.69 17.81 2.78
CA ALA A 59 -0.73 17.95 2.58
C ALA A 59 -1.31 16.58 2.21
N TYR A 60 -2.39 16.22 2.85
CA TYR A 60 -3.22 15.09 2.47
C TYR A 60 -4.67 15.53 2.50
N ARG A 61 -5.35 15.37 1.38
CA ARG A 61 -6.77 15.67 1.26
C ARG A 61 -7.53 14.37 1.00
N PRO A 62 -8.25 13.82 1.99
CA PRO A 62 -9.20 12.76 1.70
C PRO A 62 -10.25 13.25 0.71
N ALA A 63 -10.61 12.44 -0.27
CA ALA A 63 -11.63 12.79 -1.29
C ALA A 63 -13.01 13.10 -0.70
N SER A 64 -13.24 12.84 0.58
CA SER A 64 -14.49 13.05 1.30
C SER A 64 -14.59 14.38 2.07
N LEU A 65 -13.54 15.22 2.07
CA LEU A 65 -13.57 16.49 2.81
C LEU A 65 -13.88 17.68 1.88
N ASP A 66 -14.73 18.59 2.37
CA ASP A 66 -15.06 19.85 1.69
C ASP A 66 -13.84 20.79 1.62
N GLU A 67 -13.83 21.72 0.65
CA GLU A 67 -12.73 22.67 0.46
C GLU A 67 -12.44 23.55 1.68
N SER A 68 -13.43 23.79 2.55
CA SER A 68 -13.29 24.57 3.78
C SER A 68 -12.41 23.91 4.84
N ASP A 69 -12.24 22.60 4.82
CA ASP A 69 -11.43 21.83 5.78
C ASP A 69 -9.95 21.69 5.35
N PHE A 70 -9.60 22.27 4.20
CA PHE A 70 -8.27 22.13 3.59
C PHE A 70 -7.15 22.87 4.35
N GLU A 71 -7.45 23.88 5.19
CA GLU A 71 -6.43 24.57 5.99
C GLU A 71 -5.80 23.71 7.08
N ALA A 72 -6.38 22.55 7.39
CA ALA A 72 -5.90 21.69 8.49
C ALA A 72 -4.56 20.99 8.19
N GLY A 73 -4.17 20.78 6.91
CA GLY A 73 -2.95 20.08 6.53
C GLY A 73 -2.92 18.63 7.05
N TRP A 74 -1.78 17.95 6.90
CA TRP A 74 -1.55 16.63 7.48
C TRP A 74 -1.42 16.71 9.01
N THR A 75 -2.34 16.11 9.74
CA THR A 75 -2.32 16.06 11.22
C THR A 75 -1.63 14.78 11.66
N LEU A 76 -0.46 14.92 12.28
CA LEU A 76 0.30 13.81 12.85
C LEU A 76 0.09 13.77 14.36
N ASP A 77 -0.36 12.62 14.89
CA ASP A 77 -0.33 12.36 16.32
C ASP A 77 1.14 12.24 16.78
N PRO A 78 1.58 13.05 17.75
CA PRO A 78 2.96 12.97 18.24
C PRO A 78 3.23 11.70 19.06
N ILE A 79 2.20 10.98 19.49
CA ILE A 79 2.33 9.68 20.15
C ILE A 79 2.32 8.59 19.08
N PRO A 80 3.49 7.97 18.77
CA PRO A 80 3.54 6.94 17.75
C PRO A 80 2.89 5.64 18.27
N TRP A 81 2.26 4.90 17.39
CA TRP A 81 1.90 3.52 17.69
C TRP A 81 3.16 2.67 17.79
N ILE A 82 3.43 2.14 18.99
CA ILE A 82 4.66 1.39 19.28
C ILE A 82 4.44 -0.08 19.00
N TYR A 83 5.24 -0.61 18.08
CA TYR A 83 5.25 -2.02 17.72
C TYR A 83 6.57 -2.66 18.15
N SER A 84 6.54 -3.73 18.97
CA SER A 84 7.77 -4.41 19.37
C SER A 84 8.41 -5.15 18.18
N ALA A 85 9.74 -5.33 18.22
CA ALA A 85 10.44 -6.08 17.19
C ALA A 85 9.86 -7.49 17.02
N LYS A 86 9.58 -8.18 18.13
CA LYS A 86 8.98 -9.52 18.12
C LYS A 86 7.61 -9.58 17.43
N ASN A 87 6.72 -8.62 17.75
CA ASN A 87 5.41 -8.57 17.13
C ASN A 87 5.51 -8.17 15.65
N TRP A 88 6.50 -7.34 15.31
CA TRP A 88 6.77 -6.95 13.94
C TRP A 88 7.26 -8.13 13.08
N GLU A 89 8.15 -8.99 13.60
CA GLU A 89 8.63 -10.20 12.91
C GLU A 89 7.47 -11.12 12.50
N VAL A 90 6.54 -11.36 13.43
CA VAL A 90 5.33 -12.18 13.16
C VAL A 90 4.47 -11.55 12.05
N LEU A 91 4.28 -10.23 12.12
CA LEU A 91 3.51 -9.51 11.11
C LEU A 91 4.24 -9.51 9.76
N GLU A 92 5.55 -9.24 9.75
CA GLU A 92 6.39 -9.21 8.54
C GLU A 92 6.37 -10.56 7.80
N GLU A 93 6.50 -11.67 8.53
CA GLU A 93 6.35 -13.02 7.96
C GLU A 93 4.95 -13.26 7.37
N GLY A 94 3.91 -12.81 8.07
CA GLY A 94 2.53 -12.98 7.61
C GLY A 94 2.22 -12.18 6.35
N VAL A 95 2.66 -10.92 6.28
CA VAL A 95 2.45 -10.09 5.07
C VAL A 95 3.33 -10.55 3.92
N ALA A 96 4.54 -11.05 4.18
CA ALA A 96 5.40 -11.64 3.15
C ALA A 96 4.76 -12.90 2.54
N GLN A 97 4.22 -13.81 3.36
CA GLN A 97 3.47 -14.97 2.89
C GLN A 97 2.25 -14.54 2.06
N ARG A 98 1.49 -13.55 2.55
CA ARG A 98 0.29 -13.05 1.90
C ARG A 98 0.62 -12.40 0.54
N THR A 99 1.69 -11.62 0.45
CA THR A 99 2.17 -11.05 -0.82
C THR A 99 2.54 -12.17 -1.80
N LYS A 100 3.28 -13.19 -1.35
CA LYS A 100 3.64 -14.35 -2.19
C LYS A 100 2.40 -15.10 -2.68
N LEU A 101 1.40 -15.26 -1.83
CA LEU A 101 0.13 -15.88 -2.23
C LEU A 101 -0.56 -15.07 -3.32
N TYR A 102 -0.69 -13.76 -3.15
CA TYR A 102 -1.33 -12.89 -4.14
C TYR A 102 -0.53 -12.78 -5.44
N GLU A 103 0.79 -12.88 -5.41
CA GLU A 103 1.61 -12.99 -6.62
C GLU A 103 1.26 -14.26 -7.42
N MET A 104 1.05 -15.39 -6.73
CA MET A 104 0.63 -16.63 -7.39
C MET A 104 -0.81 -16.54 -7.93
N ILE A 105 -1.72 -15.93 -7.16
CA ILE A 105 -3.10 -15.68 -7.60
C ILE A 105 -3.10 -14.75 -8.82
N LEU A 106 -2.30 -13.70 -8.84
CA LEU A 106 -2.16 -12.78 -10.00
C LEU A 106 -1.69 -13.51 -11.24
N ARG A 107 -0.64 -14.33 -11.08
CA ARG A 107 -0.11 -15.15 -12.18
C ARG A 107 -1.14 -16.13 -12.71
N ASP A 108 -1.91 -16.76 -11.84
CA ASP A 108 -2.97 -17.67 -12.23
C ASP A 108 -4.15 -16.94 -12.89
N ALA A 109 -4.53 -15.77 -12.38
CA ALA A 109 -5.65 -14.97 -12.88
C ALA A 109 -5.48 -14.54 -14.34
N TYR A 110 -4.27 -14.15 -14.71
CA TYR A 110 -3.92 -13.72 -16.08
C TYR A 110 -3.22 -14.80 -16.91
N GLY A 111 -3.03 -16.01 -16.36
CA GLY A 111 -2.45 -17.16 -17.04
C GLY A 111 -3.44 -18.31 -17.15
N GLU A 112 -3.13 -19.42 -16.53
CA GLU A 112 -3.89 -20.68 -16.68
C GLU A 112 -5.29 -20.68 -16.07
N GLN A 113 -5.61 -19.76 -15.17
CA GLN A 113 -6.88 -19.67 -14.44
C GLN A 113 -7.27 -20.99 -13.72
N ARG A 114 -6.28 -21.66 -13.15
CA ARG A 114 -6.45 -22.92 -12.41
C ARG A 114 -7.48 -22.77 -11.28
N MET A 115 -7.44 -21.62 -10.56
CA MET A 115 -8.38 -21.37 -9.45
C MET A 115 -9.84 -21.34 -9.91
N LEU A 116 -10.14 -20.97 -11.17
CA LEU A 116 -11.48 -21.03 -11.75
C LEU A 116 -11.82 -22.44 -12.24
N ARG A 117 -10.90 -23.08 -12.97
CA ARG A 117 -11.08 -24.44 -13.50
C ARG A 117 -11.32 -25.48 -12.40
N GLU A 118 -10.59 -25.36 -11.27
CA GLU A 118 -10.69 -26.25 -10.11
C GLU A 118 -11.75 -25.79 -9.09
N LYS A 119 -12.51 -24.73 -9.39
CA LYS A 119 -13.56 -24.20 -8.51
C LYS A 119 -13.05 -23.84 -7.11
N LEU A 120 -11.83 -23.30 -7.03
CA LEU A 120 -11.26 -22.78 -5.79
C LEU A 120 -11.79 -21.39 -5.47
N LEU A 121 -12.14 -20.62 -6.52
CA LEU A 121 -12.71 -19.28 -6.45
C LEU A 121 -13.92 -19.20 -7.40
N PRO A 122 -15.05 -18.58 -7.00
CA PRO A 122 -16.15 -18.24 -7.90
C PRO A 122 -15.68 -17.29 -9.01
N ALA A 123 -16.10 -17.57 -10.26
CA ALA A 123 -15.69 -16.78 -11.41
C ALA A 123 -16.14 -15.31 -11.34
N GLU A 124 -17.25 -15.06 -10.69
CA GLU A 124 -17.84 -13.72 -10.50
C GLU A 124 -16.90 -12.79 -9.70
N ILE A 125 -16.13 -13.35 -8.76
CA ILE A 125 -15.19 -12.55 -7.94
C ILE A 125 -14.03 -12.04 -8.79
N LEU A 126 -13.55 -12.84 -9.74
CA LEU A 126 -12.46 -12.45 -10.61
C LEU A 126 -12.97 -11.75 -11.89
N LEU A 127 -13.77 -12.47 -12.70
CA LEU A 127 -14.14 -12.02 -14.05
C LEU A 127 -15.24 -10.96 -14.04
N GLY A 128 -16.00 -10.84 -12.96
CA GLY A 128 -17.02 -9.82 -12.74
C GLY A 128 -16.48 -8.51 -12.14
N HIS A 129 -15.24 -8.51 -11.66
CA HIS A 129 -14.65 -7.32 -11.04
C HIS A 129 -14.19 -6.30 -12.09
N PRO A 130 -14.51 -5.00 -11.95
CA PRO A 130 -14.11 -3.97 -12.93
C PRO A 130 -12.59 -3.81 -13.08
N GLY A 131 -11.81 -4.14 -12.06
CA GLY A 131 -10.35 -4.14 -12.08
C GLY A 131 -9.74 -5.35 -12.80
N PHE A 132 -10.54 -6.33 -13.29
CA PHE A 132 -10.04 -7.39 -14.12
C PHE A 132 -9.89 -6.92 -15.57
N VAL A 133 -8.66 -6.72 -16.01
CA VAL A 133 -8.33 -6.16 -17.33
C VAL A 133 -8.14 -7.30 -18.32
N ARG A 134 -9.20 -7.69 -19.03
CA ARG A 134 -9.20 -8.84 -19.96
C ARG A 134 -8.08 -8.81 -21.02
N PRO A 135 -7.74 -7.65 -21.62
CA PRO A 135 -6.63 -7.58 -22.58
C PRO A 135 -5.26 -8.01 -22.04
N LEU A 136 -5.10 -8.11 -20.72
CA LEU A 136 -3.85 -8.57 -20.08
C LEU A 136 -3.74 -10.11 -19.95
N HIS A 137 -4.72 -10.86 -20.45
CA HIS A 137 -4.59 -12.32 -20.50
C HIS A 137 -3.30 -12.73 -21.20
N ASP A 138 -2.61 -13.73 -20.67
CA ASP A 138 -1.27 -14.19 -21.07
C ASP A 138 -0.11 -13.20 -20.81
N LEU A 139 -0.39 -12.03 -20.22
CA LEU A 139 0.65 -11.13 -19.71
C LEU A 139 0.82 -11.37 -18.22
N THR A 140 1.51 -12.44 -17.87
CA THR A 140 1.74 -12.81 -16.45
C THR A 140 2.97 -12.12 -15.88
N PRO A 141 3.06 -11.97 -14.53
CA PRO A 141 4.29 -11.50 -13.88
C PRO A 141 5.52 -12.26 -14.34
N GLY A 142 6.54 -11.54 -14.78
CA GLY A 142 7.75 -12.09 -15.38
C GLY A 142 8.79 -11.02 -15.61
N ASP A 143 9.46 -11.08 -16.74
CA ASP A 143 10.55 -10.15 -17.05
C ASP A 143 10.07 -8.74 -17.38
N SER A 144 9.00 -8.59 -18.16
CA SER A 144 8.44 -7.29 -18.57
C SER A 144 7.45 -6.68 -17.59
N VAL A 145 6.98 -7.45 -16.61
CA VAL A 145 5.98 -7.01 -15.64
C VAL A 145 6.39 -7.45 -14.25
N VAL A 146 6.62 -6.47 -13.38
CA VAL A 146 6.76 -6.73 -11.95
C VAL A 146 5.37 -7.06 -11.42
N GLY A 147 5.18 -8.17 -10.72
CA GLY A 147 3.89 -8.60 -10.24
C GLY A 147 3.13 -7.54 -9.42
N LEU A 148 3.04 -7.69 -8.13
CA LEU A 148 2.38 -6.69 -7.27
C LEU A 148 3.21 -5.41 -7.07
N GLY A 149 4.54 -5.50 -7.24
CA GLY A 149 5.44 -4.39 -6.99
C GLY A 149 5.45 -4.01 -5.50
N ILE A 150 4.77 -2.93 -5.14
CA ILE A 150 4.57 -2.52 -3.76
C ILE A 150 3.20 -3.00 -3.28
N SER A 151 3.17 -3.65 -2.13
CA SER A 151 1.95 -4.07 -1.46
C SER A 151 1.77 -3.32 -0.14
N ALA A 152 0.56 -2.85 0.14
CA ALA A 152 0.20 -2.28 1.43
C ALA A 152 -0.97 -3.04 2.05
N PHE A 153 -1.00 -3.11 3.37
CA PHE A 153 -2.01 -3.84 4.12
C PHE A 153 -2.54 -2.98 5.27
N ASP A 154 -3.85 -2.83 5.34
CA ASP A 154 -4.48 -2.23 6.51
C ASP A 154 -4.65 -3.31 7.57
N ILE A 155 -3.92 -3.16 8.69
CA ILE A 155 -3.86 -4.14 9.77
C ILE A 155 -4.63 -3.64 10.98
N ALA A 156 -5.49 -4.48 11.52
CA ALA A 156 -6.12 -4.28 12.82
C ALA A 156 -5.75 -5.42 13.78
N ARG A 157 -6.15 -5.30 15.04
CA ARG A 157 -5.98 -6.35 16.06
C ARG A 157 -7.31 -6.68 16.69
N ASP A 158 -7.52 -7.94 16.95
CA ASP A 158 -8.67 -8.40 17.72
C ASP A 158 -8.54 -8.13 19.21
N GLY A 159 -9.56 -8.49 20.00
CA GLY A 159 -9.56 -8.31 21.44
C GLY A 159 -8.45 -9.10 22.18
N SER A 160 -7.87 -10.13 21.56
CA SER A 160 -6.73 -10.88 22.08
C SER A 160 -5.38 -10.25 21.68
N GLY A 161 -5.40 -9.30 20.73
CA GLY A 161 -4.24 -8.61 20.18
C GLY A 161 -3.61 -9.30 18.99
N GLN A 162 -4.28 -10.30 18.42
CA GLN A 162 -3.81 -10.94 17.19
C GLN A 162 -4.07 -10.04 15.99
N PRO A 163 -3.08 -9.88 15.09
CA PRO A 163 -3.25 -9.08 13.90
C PRO A 163 -4.15 -9.79 12.88
N PHE A 164 -4.97 -9.00 12.18
CA PHE A 164 -5.70 -9.45 10.99
C PHE A 164 -5.71 -8.34 9.93
N VAL A 165 -5.87 -8.74 8.67
CA VAL A 165 -5.89 -7.81 7.54
C VAL A 165 -7.32 -7.33 7.30
N VAL A 166 -7.49 -6.01 7.24
CA VAL A 166 -8.76 -5.34 6.91
C VAL A 166 -8.86 -5.08 5.43
N ASN A 167 -7.77 -4.56 4.80
CA ASN A 167 -7.69 -4.32 3.37
C ASN A 167 -6.33 -4.74 2.81
N ASP A 168 -6.35 -5.21 1.58
CA ASP A 168 -5.20 -5.45 0.72
C ASP A 168 -5.15 -4.35 -0.35
N ARG A 169 -3.97 -3.76 -0.60
CA ARG A 169 -3.76 -2.69 -1.59
C ARG A 169 -2.55 -3.02 -2.46
N PHE A 170 -2.78 -3.17 -3.78
CA PHE A 170 -1.77 -3.63 -4.72
C PHE A 170 -1.61 -2.75 -5.96
N ASP A 171 -2.66 -2.05 -6.36
CA ASP A 171 -2.64 -1.39 -7.66
C ASP A 171 -1.72 -0.15 -7.68
N HIS A 172 -1.97 0.81 -6.80
CA HIS A 172 -1.14 2.01 -6.58
C HIS A 172 -1.26 2.44 -5.11
N PRO A 173 -0.65 1.67 -4.18
CA PRO A 173 -0.79 1.96 -2.76
C PRO A 173 -0.20 3.33 -2.41
N PHE A 174 -1.04 4.17 -1.81
CA PHE A 174 -0.69 5.50 -1.33
C PHE A 174 -0.20 5.45 0.12
N GLY A 175 0.58 6.45 0.55
CA GLY A 175 1.02 6.61 1.95
C GLY A 175 2.49 6.29 2.21
N LEU A 176 3.24 5.84 1.19
CA LEU A 176 4.64 5.46 1.32
C LEU A 176 5.54 6.66 1.68
N GLY A 177 5.34 7.79 1.00
CA GLY A 177 6.03 9.04 1.29
C GLY A 177 5.62 9.63 2.63
N LEU A 178 4.32 9.57 2.95
CA LEU A 178 3.80 10.00 4.25
C LEU A 178 4.40 9.18 5.41
N ALA A 179 4.58 7.88 5.24
CA ALA A 179 5.21 7.02 6.25
C ALA A 179 6.65 7.47 6.55
N LEU A 180 7.43 7.81 5.51
CA LEU A 180 8.79 8.32 5.67
C LEU A 180 8.81 9.71 6.33
N GLU A 181 7.93 10.61 5.93
CA GLU A 181 7.81 11.93 6.52
C GLU A 181 7.33 11.88 7.98
N ASN A 182 6.32 11.07 8.30
CA ASN A 182 5.89 10.85 9.68
C ASN A 182 7.06 10.37 10.56
N ARG A 183 7.88 9.43 10.05
CA ARG A 183 9.07 8.95 10.74
C ARG A 183 10.08 10.08 10.98
N THR A 184 10.25 10.96 9.99
CA THR A 184 11.14 12.12 10.07
C THR A 184 10.64 13.15 11.10
N VAL A 185 9.34 13.47 11.09
CA VAL A 185 8.72 14.40 12.05
C VAL A 185 8.81 13.85 13.47
N VAL A 186 8.41 12.59 13.70
CA VAL A 186 8.48 11.96 15.04
C VAL A 186 9.92 11.93 15.57
N ASN A 187 10.91 11.64 14.72
CA ASN A 187 12.31 11.68 15.14
C ASN A 187 12.77 13.10 15.53
N LYS A 188 12.27 14.15 14.86
CA LYS A 188 12.57 15.55 15.22
C LYS A 188 11.86 15.99 16.51
N VAL A 189 10.64 15.53 16.73
CA VAL A 189 9.86 15.82 17.94
C VAL A 189 10.41 15.07 19.16
N LEU A 190 10.78 13.81 19.00
CA LEU A 190 11.15 12.87 20.07
C LEU A 190 12.57 12.27 19.88
N PRO A 191 13.62 13.07 19.64
CA PRO A 191 14.92 12.54 19.19
C PRO A 191 15.62 11.67 20.22
N ARG A 192 15.45 11.93 21.51
CA ARG A 192 16.02 11.12 22.60
C ARG A 192 15.29 9.80 22.75
N LEU A 193 13.95 9.83 22.69
CA LEU A 193 13.11 8.65 22.80
C LEU A 193 13.32 7.74 21.60
N PHE A 194 13.35 8.31 20.38
CA PHE A 194 13.57 7.59 19.14
C PHE A 194 14.88 6.79 19.16
N ARG A 195 15.97 7.41 19.63
CA ARG A 195 17.28 6.72 19.77
C ARG A 195 17.27 5.66 20.87
N ARG A 196 16.63 5.95 22.01
CA ARG A 196 16.56 5.02 23.15
C ARG A 196 15.78 3.75 22.80
N CYS A 197 14.72 3.87 22.00
CA CYS A 197 13.90 2.75 21.56
C CYS A 197 14.51 1.96 20.39
N GLY A 198 15.63 2.39 19.81
CA GLY A 198 16.26 1.68 18.68
C GLY A 198 15.32 1.56 17.47
N VAL A 199 14.54 2.61 17.16
CA VAL A 199 13.50 2.54 16.14
C VAL A 199 14.06 2.17 14.76
N ARG A 200 13.48 1.14 14.11
CA ARG A 200 13.89 0.66 12.78
C ARG A 200 13.81 1.77 11.75
N ARG A 201 14.85 1.92 10.95
CA ARG A 201 14.89 2.88 9.84
C ARG A 201 14.15 2.31 8.63
N ILE A 202 13.35 3.15 7.95
CA ILE A 202 12.58 2.75 6.77
C ILE A 202 13.16 3.31 5.46
N GLY A 203 14.12 4.23 5.53
CA GLY A 203 14.71 4.85 4.34
C GLY A 203 15.40 3.87 3.40
N GLN A 204 15.97 2.77 3.94
CA GLN A 204 16.63 1.73 3.13
C GLN A 204 15.69 1.10 2.10
N PHE A 205 14.40 0.97 2.42
CA PHE A 205 13.39 0.44 1.51
C PHE A 205 13.37 1.17 0.16
N PHE A 206 13.50 2.50 0.16
CA PHE A 206 13.45 3.28 -1.08
C PHE A 206 14.66 3.04 -1.97
N THR A 207 15.85 2.89 -1.35
CA THR A 207 17.07 2.53 -2.08
C THR A 207 16.93 1.14 -2.69
N ASP A 208 16.50 0.15 -1.89
CA ASP A 208 16.33 -1.23 -2.33
C ASP A 208 15.26 -1.34 -3.43
N TRP A 209 14.19 -0.56 -3.34
CA TRP A 209 13.14 -0.49 -4.35
C TRP A 209 13.65 0.09 -5.66
N PHE A 210 14.38 1.21 -5.61
CA PHE A 210 14.96 1.81 -6.81
C PHE A 210 15.97 0.87 -7.48
N ASP A 211 16.85 0.26 -6.71
CA ASP A 211 17.81 -0.74 -7.19
C ASP A 211 17.10 -1.95 -7.81
N TYR A 212 16.00 -2.38 -7.21
CA TYR A 212 15.17 -3.45 -7.76
C TYR A 212 14.60 -3.06 -9.13
N LEU A 213 14.00 -1.88 -9.25
CA LEU A 213 13.45 -1.37 -10.52
C LEU A 213 14.52 -1.29 -11.60
N THR A 214 15.69 -0.75 -11.25
CA THR A 214 16.83 -0.61 -12.17
C THR A 214 17.30 -1.96 -12.70
N ARG A 215 17.41 -2.97 -11.81
CA ARG A 215 17.77 -4.34 -12.21
C ARG A 215 16.72 -5.06 -13.06
N ARG A 216 15.47 -4.63 -13.00
CA ARG A 216 14.37 -5.20 -13.80
C ARG A 216 14.26 -4.61 -15.22
N ALA A 217 15.03 -3.59 -15.52
CA ALA A 217 15.07 -3.03 -16.88
C ALA A 217 15.60 -4.06 -17.87
N GLN A 218 14.80 -4.42 -18.86
CA GLN A 218 15.20 -5.35 -19.93
C GLN A 218 16.09 -4.71 -21.01
N SER A 219 16.01 -3.39 -21.10
CA SER A 219 16.77 -2.57 -22.06
C SER A 219 17.39 -1.38 -21.33
N GLY A 220 18.34 -0.68 -21.97
CA GLY A 220 18.95 0.53 -21.41
C GLY A 220 20.39 0.36 -20.92
N GLY A 221 20.97 -0.84 -21.01
CA GLY A 221 22.36 -1.10 -20.62
C GLY A 221 22.61 -0.80 -19.14
N ASP A 222 23.76 -0.18 -18.83
CA ASP A 222 24.20 0.08 -17.45
C ASP A 222 23.44 1.23 -16.75
N ASN A 223 22.62 2.00 -17.49
CA ASN A 223 21.91 3.16 -16.92
C ASN A 223 20.48 3.28 -17.48
N PRO A 224 19.58 2.39 -17.11
CA PRO A 224 18.19 2.42 -17.58
C PRO A 224 17.43 3.62 -17.01
N LEU A 225 16.57 4.25 -17.84
CA LEU A 225 15.71 5.33 -17.38
C LEU A 225 14.46 4.75 -16.69
N VAL A 226 14.36 5.00 -15.39
CA VAL A 226 13.18 4.74 -14.57
C VAL A 226 12.37 6.01 -14.45
N VAL A 227 11.05 5.94 -14.64
CA VAL A 227 10.13 7.07 -14.47
C VAL A 227 8.98 6.71 -13.54
N ILE A 228 8.46 7.69 -12.82
CA ILE A 228 7.16 7.59 -12.14
C ILE A 228 6.12 8.14 -13.10
N VAL A 229 5.08 7.35 -13.39
CA VAL A 229 3.94 7.77 -14.21
C VAL A 229 2.71 7.90 -13.35
N ASP A 230 2.12 9.09 -13.37
CA ASP A 230 0.95 9.40 -12.59
C ASP A 230 -0.03 10.31 -13.35
N SER A 231 -1.32 10.20 -13.04
CA SER A 231 -2.40 10.95 -13.71
C SER A 231 -2.74 12.28 -13.06
N ALA A 232 -1.95 12.74 -12.09
CA ALA A 232 -2.09 14.05 -11.43
C ALA A 232 -3.46 14.32 -10.79
N ALA A 233 -3.97 13.41 -9.97
CA ALA A 233 -4.99 13.77 -8.98
C ALA A 233 -4.37 14.73 -7.96
N GLU A 234 -4.89 15.96 -7.83
CA GLU A 234 -4.27 17.08 -7.08
C GLU A 234 -3.88 16.74 -5.63
N TYR A 235 -4.57 15.82 -4.96
CA TYR A 235 -4.32 15.46 -3.56
C TYR A 235 -3.20 14.42 -3.36
N GLU A 236 -2.89 13.60 -4.38
CA GLU A 236 -1.79 12.64 -4.37
C GLU A 236 -0.49 13.29 -4.87
N ASP A 237 -0.60 14.44 -5.50
CA ASP A 237 0.49 15.15 -6.15
C ASP A 237 1.69 15.43 -5.23
N SER A 238 1.42 15.82 -3.99
CA SER A 238 2.48 16.13 -3.01
C SER A 238 3.30 14.90 -2.62
N GLU A 239 2.66 13.71 -2.47
CA GLU A 239 3.38 12.47 -2.15
C GLU A 239 4.20 11.98 -3.33
N ILE A 240 3.61 11.95 -4.52
CA ILE A 240 4.32 11.49 -5.73
C ILE A 240 5.50 12.40 -6.04
N SER A 241 5.31 13.72 -5.93
CA SER A 241 6.40 14.69 -6.07
C SER A 241 7.49 14.48 -5.02
N PHE A 242 7.11 14.21 -3.77
CA PHE A 242 8.07 13.90 -2.71
C PHE A 242 8.85 12.62 -3.02
N LEU A 243 8.19 11.54 -3.43
CA LEU A 243 8.82 10.27 -3.78
C LEU A 243 9.76 10.42 -4.99
N ALA A 244 9.34 11.13 -6.02
CA ALA A 244 10.14 11.42 -7.21
C ALA A 244 11.44 12.12 -6.83
N ASN A 245 11.35 13.19 -6.03
CA ASN A 245 12.52 13.94 -5.54
C ASN A 245 13.39 13.10 -4.60
N TYR A 246 12.79 12.35 -3.67
CA TYR A 246 13.53 11.54 -2.70
C TYR A 246 14.34 10.42 -3.35
N CYS A 247 13.72 9.73 -4.33
CA CYS A 247 14.36 8.64 -5.07
C CYS A 247 15.22 9.14 -6.26
N GLY A 248 15.15 10.43 -6.62
CA GLY A 248 15.83 10.94 -7.82
C GLY A 248 15.24 10.42 -9.13
N ILE A 249 13.95 10.06 -9.14
CA ILE A 249 13.24 9.50 -10.29
C ILE A 249 12.45 10.63 -10.99
N LEU A 250 12.48 10.63 -12.33
CA LEU A 250 11.69 11.59 -13.11
C LEU A 250 10.21 11.26 -13.02
N ARG A 251 9.39 12.22 -12.60
CA ARG A 251 7.93 12.16 -12.68
C ARG A 251 7.48 12.61 -14.05
N VAL A 252 6.59 11.84 -14.68
CA VAL A 252 6.12 12.06 -16.06
C VAL A 252 4.60 11.86 -16.12
N HIS A 253 3.92 12.77 -16.79
CA HIS A 253 2.50 12.62 -17.08
C HIS A 253 2.28 11.67 -18.27
N PRO A 254 1.25 10.81 -18.31
CA PRO A 254 1.00 9.91 -19.43
C PRO A 254 0.95 10.60 -20.79
N ALA A 255 0.41 11.83 -20.86
CA ALA A 255 0.36 12.62 -22.09
C ALA A 255 1.73 13.00 -22.66
N ASP A 256 2.79 13.01 -21.84
CA ASP A 256 4.16 13.29 -22.28
C ASP A 256 4.86 12.05 -22.84
N LEU A 257 4.21 10.89 -22.76
CA LEU A 257 4.73 9.63 -23.27
C LEU A 257 4.16 9.31 -24.65
N THR A 258 4.88 8.49 -25.40
CA THR A 258 4.43 7.97 -26.69
C THR A 258 5.07 6.60 -26.96
N VAL A 259 4.32 5.74 -27.64
CA VAL A 259 4.81 4.45 -28.12
C VAL A 259 5.31 4.59 -29.54
N ARG A 260 6.55 4.15 -29.81
CA ARG A 260 7.12 4.05 -31.14
C ARG A 260 8.08 2.87 -31.22
N GLN A 261 8.00 2.12 -32.33
CA GLN A 261 8.91 1.00 -32.62
C GLN A 261 9.04 -0.01 -31.47
N GLY A 262 7.92 -0.34 -30.83
CA GLY A 262 7.90 -1.29 -29.70
C GLY A 262 8.54 -0.81 -28.42
N GLN A 263 8.70 0.50 -28.24
CA GLN A 263 9.26 1.12 -27.04
C GLN A 263 8.42 2.32 -26.58
N VAL A 264 8.53 2.67 -25.29
CA VAL A 264 7.96 3.89 -24.69
C VAL A 264 9.01 4.99 -24.71
N TRP A 265 8.59 6.19 -25.07
CA TRP A 265 9.45 7.38 -25.18
C TRP A 265 8.84 8.57 -24.48
N ILE A 266 9.66 9.38 -23.82
CA ILE A 266 9.30 10.73 -23.36
C ILE A 266 9.43 11.70 -24.54
N LYS A 267 8.39 12.50 -24.76
CA LYS A 267 8.41 13.63 -25.68
C LYS A 267 9.21 14.78 -25.06
N SER A 268 10.36 15.11 -25.60
CA SER A 268 11.17 16.25 -25.22
C SER A 268 11.21 17.28 -26.35
N LEU A 269 11.58 18.51 -26.06
CA LEU A 269 11.64 19.60 -27.03
C LEU A 269 12.56 19.28 -28.23
N SER A 270 13.63 18.54 -28.01
CA SER A 270 14.65 18.28 -29.02
C SER A 270 14.71 16.84 -29.52
N ARG A 271 14.22 15.90 -28.75
CA ARG A 271 14.35 14.46 -29.09
C ARG A 271 13.36 13.59 -28.30
N LEU A 272 13.21 12.36 -28.71
CA LEU A 272 12.58 11.32 -27.92
C LEU A 272 13.61 10.66 -27.00
N ILE A 273 13.23 10.41 -25.72
CA ILE A 273 14.08 9.77 -24.73
C ILE A 273 13.45 8.43 -24.37
N PRO A 274 14.16 7.29 -24.53
CA PRO A 274 13.60 5.98 -24.25
C PRO A 274 13.36 5.79 -22.75
N VAL A 275 12.22 5.20 -22.39
CA VAL A 275 11.87 4.80 -21.03
C VAL A 275 12.03 3.29 -20.89
N ASN A 276 12.75 2.83 -19.89
CA ASN A 276 13.03 1.42 -19.68
C ASN A 276 12.15 0.80 -18.61
N VAL A 277 11.84 1.57 -17.54
CA VAL A 277 10.98 1.13 -16.44
C VAL A 277 9.96 2.22 -16.10
N ILE A 278 8.72 1.83 -15.94
CA ILE A 278 7.64 2.70 -15.47
C ILE A 278 7.23 2.22 -14.08
N TRP A 279 7.41 3.07 -13.07
CA TRP A 279 6.74 2.92 -11.77
C TRP A 279 5.37 3.60 -11.85
N LYS A 280 4.35 2.77 -11.91
CA LYS A 280 2.96 3.19 -12.02
C LYS A 280 2.41 3.63 -10.66
N THR A 281 1.88 4.85 -10.57
CA THR A 281 1.19 5.40 -9.40
C THR A 281 -0.23 5.87 -9.73
N MET A 282 -0.81 5.32 -10.78
CA MET A 282 -2.18 5.54 -11.22
C MET A 282 -2.92 4.19 -11.38
N PRO A 283 -4.27 4.18 -11.46
CA PRO A 283 -5.02 2.94 -11.69
C PRO A 283 -4.53 2.17 -12.91
N GLY A 284 -4.25 0.87 -12.72
CA GLY A 284 -3.67 0.06 -13.78
C GLY A 284 -4.59 -0.14 -14.98
N GLY A 285 -5.90 -0.21 -14.75
CA GLY A 285 -6.89 -0.30 -15.80
C GLY A 285 -7.01 0.94 -16.68
N GLU A 286 -6.41 2.07 -16.29
CA GLU A 286 -6.47 3.35 -17.00
C GLU A 286 -5.16 3.71 -17.71
N ILE A 287 -4.10 2.91 -17.50
CA ILE A 287 -2.77 3.26 -17.96
C ILE A 287 -2.59 3.13 -19.48
N ASP A 288 -3.40 2.28 -20.16
CA ASP A 288 -3.42 2.19 -21.63
C ASP A 288 -4.75 2.68 -22.19
N SER A 289 -4.73 3.84 -22.85
CA SER A 289 -5.93 4.49 -23.40
C SER A 289 -6.52 3.81 -24.64
N LEU A 290 -5.83 2.86 -25.29
CA LEU A 290 -6.41 2.03 -26.36
C LEU A 290 -7.32 0.93 -25.79
N GLU A 291 -6.98 0.41 -24.61
CA GLU A 291 -7.72 -0.70 -24.01
C GLU A 291 -8.88 -0.24 -23.11
N ARG A 292 -8.72 0.92 -22.49
CA ARG A 292 -9.77 1.53 -21.68
C ARG A 292 -9.67 3.05 -21.73
N GLU A 293 -10.62 3.66 -22.39
CA GLU A 293 -10.76 5.12 -22.39
C GLU A 293 -11.53 5.55 -21.13
N VAL A 294 -10.88 6.34 -20.26
CA VAL A 294 -11.51 7.02 -19.13
C VAL A 294 -11.51 8.52 -19.42
N ARG A 295 -12.70 9.14 -19.43
CA ARG A 295 -12.82 10.57 -19.73
C ARG A 295 -11.96 11.40 -18.77
N GLY A 296 -11.09 12.22 -19.36
CA GLY A 296 -10.23 13.15 -18.60
C GLY A 296 -8.96 12.54 -18.01
N VAL A 297 -8.74 11.22 -18.16
CA VAL A 297 -7.53 10.54 -17.73
C VAL A 297 -6.75 10.09 -18.97
N PRO A 298 -5.64 10.72 -19.32
CA PRO A 298 -4.81 10.28 -20.42
C PRO A 298 -4.02 9.02 -20.03
N GLY A 299 -4.11 7.98 -20.84
CA GLY A 299 -3.26 6.79 -20.77
C GLY A 299 -2.15 6.83 -21.81
N ILE A 300 -1.27 5.84 -21.78
CA ILE A 300 -0.19 5.64 -22.75
C ILE A 300 -0.68 4.69 -23.83
N ALA A 301 -1.14 5.22 -24.96
CA ALA A 301 -1.75 4.44 -26.04
C ALA A 301 -0.80 3.33 -26.56
N GLY A 302 -1.20 2.06 -26.46
CA GLY A 302 -0.45 0.89 -26.90
C GLY A 302 0.60 0.39 -25.93
N LEU A 303 0.54 0.80 -24.66
CA LEU A 303 1.48 0.36 -23.62
C LEU A 303 1.47 -1.16 -23.45
N PHE A 304 0.30 -1.79 -23.43
CA PHE A 304 0.19 -3.24 -23.20
C PHE A 304 0.87 -4.06 -24.28
N GLU A 305 0.84 -3.58 -25.52
CA GLU A 305 1.56 -4.23 -26.62
C GLU A 305 3.07 -4.09 -26.45
N VAL A 306 3.56 -2.92 -26.05
CA VAL A 306 4.99 -2.72 -25.76
C VAL A 306 5.45 -3.61 -24.62
N MET A 307 4.63 -3.81 -23.60
CA MET A 307 4.91 -4.73 -22.49
C MET A 307 5.02 -6.17 -22.96
N ARG A 308 4.11 -6.63 -23.86
CA ARG A 308 4.18 -7.98 -24.47
C ARG A 308 5.45 -8.20 -25.27
N MET A 309 5.92 -7.15 -25.95
CA MET A 309 7.17 -7.20 -26.71
C MET A 309 8.43 -7.05 -25.85
N GLY A 310 8.30 -6.82 -24.56
CA GLY A 310 9.45 -6.60 -23.66
C GLY A 310 10.12 -5.23 -23.84
N GLY A 311 9.47 -4.27 -24.49
CA GLY A 311 10.02 -2.95 -24.78
C GLY A 311 10.04 -1.98 -23.59
N VAL A 312 9.31 -2.31 -22.51
CA VAL A 312 9.28 -1.57 -21.26
C VAL A 312 8.95 -2.51 -20.10
N THR A 313 9.51 -2.27 -18.93
CA THR A 313 9.12 -2.94 -17.70
C THR A 313 8.13 -2.09 -16.93
N LEU A 314 6.99 -2.64 -16.54
CA LEU A 314 6.00 -1.97 -15.70
C LEU A 314 6.04 -2.53 -14.26
N ALA A 315 6.14 -1.66 -13.31
CA ALA A 315 6.02 -1.95 -11.87
C ALA A 315 4.80 -1.17 -11.31
N SER A 316 3.72 -1.80 -11.01
CA SER A 316 3.22 -3.14 -10.84
C SER A 316 2.39 -3.63 -12.05
N HIS A 317 1.86 -4.87 -11.98
CA HIS A 317 0.95 -5.41 -13.01
C HIS A 317 -0.34 -4.56 -13.11
N PRO A 318 -0.75 -4.12 -14.32
CA PRO A 318 -1.91 -3.21 -14.45
C PRO A 318 -3.24 -3.82 -14.02
N GLY A 319 -3.34 -5.13 -13.97
CA GLY A 319 -4.55 -5.84 -13.54
C GLY A 319 -4.56 -6.28 -12.08
N CYS A 320 -3.67 -5.77 -11.22
CA CYS A 320 -3.63 -6.18 -9.81
C CYS A 320 -4.76 -5.58 -8.96
N GLU A 321 -5.49 -4.58 -9.46
CA GLU A 321 -6.65 -3.99 -8.79
C GLU A 321 -7.70 -5.03 -8.35
N VAL A 322 -7.96 -6.03 -9.18
CA VAL A 322 -8.94 -7.08 -8.88
C VAL A 322 -8.65 -7.83 -7.59
N LEU A 323 -7.37 -7.94 -7.23
CA LEU A 323 -6.93 -8.67 -6.02
C LEU A 323 -7.21 -7.91 -4.73
N GLN A 324 -7.55 -6.62 -4.80
CA GLN A 324 -7.94 -5.79 -3.65
C GLN A 324 -9.39 -6.07 -3.21
N SER A 325 -10.12 -6.86 -4.01
CA SER A 325 -11.52 -7.20 -3.69
C SER A 325 -11.64 -7.99 -2.40
N PRO A 326 -12.44 -7.54 -1.42
CA PRO A 326 -12.76 -8.34 -0.23
C PRO A 326 -13.44 -9.68 -0.54
N GLY A 327 -13.95 -9.85 -1.76
CA GLY A 327 -14.51 -11.11 -2.25
C GLY A 327 -13.53 -12.29 -2.20
N PHE A 328 -12.22 -12.03 -2.21
CA PHE A 328 -11.19 -13.07 -2.03
C PHE A 328 -11.10 -13.61 -0.60
N TYR A 329 -11.44 -12.80 0.41
CA TYR A 329 -11.15 -13.10 1.81
C TYR A 329 -11.68 -14.45 2.30
N PRO A 330 -12.94 -14.87 2.00
CA PRO A 330 -13.45 -16.16 2.41
C PRO A 330 -12.67 -17.35 1.80
N PHE A 331 -11.98 -17.13 0.68
CA PHE A 331 -11.28 -18.16 -0.08
C PHE A 331 -9.77 -18.18 0.18
N LEU A 332 -9.18 -17.13 0.74
CA LEU A 332 -7.73 -17.03 0.95
C LEU A 332 -7.14 -18.19 1.76
N PRO A 333 -7.75 -18.68 2.85
CA PRO A 333 -7.20 -19.82 3.58
C PRO A 333 -7.10 -21.08 2.70
N LYS A 334 -8.10 -21.34 1.85
CA LYS A 334 -8.08 -22.45 0.90
C LYS A 334 -7.03 -22.22 -0.19
N LEU A 335 -7.01 -21.02 -0.78
CA LEU A 335 -6.01 -20.65 -1.81
C LEU A 335 -4.58 -20.73 -1.26
N CYS A 336 -4.35 -20.37 0.00
CA CYS A 336 -3.04 -20.47 0.64
C CYS A 336 -2.56 -21.92 0.71
N ARG A 337 -3.42 -22.86 1.12
CA ARG A 337 -3.09 -24.29 1.13
C ARG A 337 -2.84 -24.83 -0.27
N GLU A 338 -3.64 -24.45 -1.25
CA GLU A 338 -3.53 -24.94 -2.63
C GLU A 338 -2.32 -24.39 -3.40
N PHE A 339 -1.98 -23.14 -3.19
CA PHE A 339 -0.86 -22.49 -3.90
C PHE A 339 0.47 -22.56 -3.16
N LEU A 340 0.45 -22.46 -1.82
CA LEU A 340 1.68 -22.43 -1.02
C LEU A 340 1.92 -23.73 -0.23
N GLY A 341 0.90 -24.56 -0.02
CA GLY A 341 0.96 -25.72 0.89
C GLY A 341 1.02 -25.32 2.37
N GLU A 342 0.61 -24.11 2.71
CA GLU A 342 0.74 -23.52 4.05
C GLU A 342 -0.61 -23.03 4.58
N GLU A 343 -0.73 -22.93 5.90
CA GLU A 343 -1.83 -22.18 6.53
C GLU A 343 -1.54 -20.68 6.49
N LEU A 344 -2.62 -19.89 6.35
CA LEU A 344 -2.51 -18.43 6.29
C LEU A 344 -2.10 -17.86 7.67
N LYS A 345 -0.91 -17.23 7.78
CA LYS A 345 -0.34 -16.74 9.06
C LYS A 345 -1.12 -15.55 9.64
N VAL A 346 -1.52 -14.60 8.79
CA VAL A 346 -2.33 -13.45 9.19
C VAL A 346 -3.65 -13.50 8.44
N PRO A 347 -4.77 -13.82 9.13
CA PRO A 347 -6.06 -13.96 8.49
C PRO A 347 -6.61 -12.61 8.02
N PRO A 348 -7.50 -12.59 7.02
CA PRO A 348 -8.31 -11.41 6.74
C PRO A 348 -9.39 -11.21 7.81
N VAL A 349 -10.03 -10.05 7.81
CA VAL A 349 -11.28 -9.85 8.54
C VAL A 349 -12.30 -10.91 8.13
N ALA A 350 -13.06 -11.43 9.08
CA ALA A 350 -14.10 -12.43 8.81
C ALA A 350 -15.09 -11.91 7.77
N SER A 351 -15.21 -12.62 6.67
CA SER A 351 -15.99 -12.19 5.51
C SER A 351 -16.76 -13.37 4.90
N TRP A 352 -17.89 -13.07 4.28
CA TRP A 352 -18.78 -14.06 3.66
C TRP A 352 -19.11 -13.65 2.23
N TRP A 353 -18.95 -14.57 1.29
CA TRP A 353 -19.38 -14.38 -0.09
C TRP A 353 -20.86 -14.73 -0.24
N CYS A 354 -21.74 -13.72 -0.38
CA CYS A 354 -23.19 -13.91 -0.46
C CYS A 354 -23.68 -14.60 -1.77
N GLY A 355 -22.82 -14.86 -2.73
CA GLY A 355 -23.10 -15.76 -3.86
C GLY A 355 -23.28 -17.22 -3.46
N SER A 356 -22.87 -17.60 -2.22
CA SER A 356 -23.16 -18.92 -1.63
C SER A 356 -24.46 -18.85 -0.82
N PRO A 357 -25.46 -19.76 -1.05
CA PRO A 357 -26.73 -19.77 -0.31
C PRO A 357 -26.54 -19.86 1.21
N SER A 358 -25.59 -20.64 1.69
CA SER A 358 -25.31 -20.79 3.12
C SER A 358 -24.71 -19.53 3.73
N ALA A 359 -23.77 -18.88 3.02
CA ALA A 359 -23.21 -17.59 3.45
C ALA A 359 -24.25 -16.48 3.46
N LEU A 360 -25.11 -16.42 2.42
CA LEU A 360 -26.21 -15.46 2.36
C LEU A 360 -27.17 -15.63 3.54
N SER A 361 -27.59 -16.87 3.83
CA SER A 361 -28.45 -17.16 4.97
C SER A 361 -27.84 -16.72 6.30
N HIS A 362 -26.54 -16.98 6.49
CA HIS A 362 -25.80 -16.54 7.68
C HIS A 362 -25.76 -15.02 7.79
N VAL A 363 -25.44 -14.31 6.71
CA VAL A 363 -25.38 -12.84 6.67
C VAL A 363 -26.73 -12.23 7.00
N LEU A 364 -27.81 -12.71 6.37
CA LEU A 364 -29.17 -12.19 6.62
C LEU A 364 -29.60 -12.40 8.08
N ALA A 365 -29.22 -13.52 8.70
CA ALA A 365 -29.52 -13.79 10.11
C ALA A 365 -28.75 -12.90 11.09
N ASN A 366 -27.62 -12.32 10.68
CA ASN A 366 -26.70 -11.55 11.54
C ASN A 366 -26.48 -10.10 11.05
N LEU A 367 -27.33 -9.58 10.18
CA LEU A 367 -27.14 -8.34 9.45
C LEU A 367 -26.86 -7.12 10.37
N SER A 368 -27.50 -7.08 11.54
CA SER A 368 -27.35 -5.98 12.52
C SER A 368 -25.95 -5.88 13.15
N SER A 369 -25.13 -6.93 13.03
CA SER A 369 -23.77 -7.02 13.59
C SER A 369 -22.68 -7.04 12.49
N MET A 370 -23.04 -6.83 11.23
CA MET A 370 -22.13 -6.88 10.09
C MET A 370 -21.99 -5.53 9.40
N VAL A 371 -20.90 -5.35 8.70
CA VAL A 371 -20.65 -4.27 7.73
C VAL A 371 -20.82 -4.88 6.34
N ILE A 372 -21.55 -4.16 5.46
CA ILE A 372 -21.84 -4.60 4.09
C ILE A 372 -21.17 -3.63 3.11
#